data_9ad0bee785f1f6dea627b062000b7aa8
#
_entry.id   9ad0bee785f1f6dea627b062000b7aa8
#
_cell.length_a   1.000
_cell.length_b   1.000
_cell.length_c   1.000
_cell.angle_alpha   90.00
_cell.angle_beta   90.00
_cell.angle_gamma   90.00
#
_symmetry.space_group_name_H-M   'P 1'
#
loop_
_entity.id
_entity.type
_entity.pdbx_description
1 polymer ?
#
loop_
_entity_poly.entity_id
_entity_poly.type
_entity_poly.pdbx_seq_one_letter_code
_entity_poly.pdbx_strand_id
1 'polypeptide(L)'
;MGYIEQLLLHLYFPQFHSPNKSRFESFFISKIKNENNKKKINKSLNISPGKIVRNEDKRTSIIIKGIPKNMSKNEVRNLVDKFGNINYLYITKSPKNEDKNTSIAFVNYINYKSIIKLFMNLRNAKIERNGEIYNIKISYSNVQGKEKIKEFIKKYLL
;
A
#
# COMPACT_ATOMS: atom_id res chain seq x y z
N MET A 1 -17.22 -17.54 5.21
CA MET A 1 -16.44 -16.39 4.74
C MET A 1 -17.25 -15.71 3.63
N GLY A 2 -17.61 -14.45 3.80
CA GLY A 2 -18.43 -13.73 2.82
C GLY A 2 -17.64 -13.43 1.54
N TYR A 3 -18.34 -13.38 0.41
CA TYR A 3 -17.77 -13.12 -0.92
C TYR A 3 -16.94 -11.82 -0.99
N ILE A 4 -17.35 -10.81 -0.24
CA ILE A 4 -16.64 -9.51 -0.13
C ILE A 4 -15.31 -9.64 0.60
N GLU A 5 -15.21 -10.50 1.61
CA GLU A 5 -13.98 -10.75 2.37
C GLU A 5 -12.93 -11.47 1.51
N GLN A 6 -13.34 -12.40 0.66
CA GLN A 6 -12.46 -13.05 -0.32
C GLN A 6 -12.00 -12.08 -1.41
N LEU A 7 -12.87 -11.18 -1.86
CA LEU A 7 -12.54 -10.18 -2.88
C LEU A 7 -11.50 -9.16 -2.36
N LEU A 8 -11.63 -8.74 -1.11
CA LEU A 8 -10.68 -7.83 -0.46
C LEU A 8 -9.31 -8.48 -0.27
N LEU A 9 -9.26 -9.76 0.13
CA LEU A 9 -8.01 -10.52 0.21
C LEU A 9 -7.33 -10.66 -1.15
N HIS A 10 -8.08 -10.93 -2.22
CA HIS A 10 -7.56 -11.04 -3.58
C HIS A 10 -7.08 -9.70 -4.15
N LEU A 11 -7.78 -8.59 -3.85
CA LEU A 11 -7.42 -7.25 -4.32
C LEU A 11 -6.17 -6.70 -3.63
N TYR A 12 -5.94 -7.04 -2.36
CA TYR A 12 -4.83 -6.48 -1.58
C TYR A 12 -3.58 -7.35 -1.61
N PHE A 13 -3.75 -8.67 -1.66
CA PHE A 13 -2.64 -9.63 -1.57
C PHE A 13 -2.92 -10.86 -2.43
N PRO A 14 -2.93 -10.71 -3.76
CA PRO A 14 -3.34 -11.81 -4.64
C PRO A 14 -2.50 -13.08 -4.52
N GLN A 15 -1.37 -13.06 -3.81
CA GLN A 15 -0.43 -14.19 -3.78
C GLN A 15 0.43 -14.27 -2.51
N PHE A 16 -0.13 -14.09 -1.33
CA PHE A 16 0.59 -14.44 -0.10
C PHE A 16 0.45 -15.95 0.20
N HIS A 17 1.38 -16.76 -0.30
CA HIS A 17 1.58 -18.14 0.12
C HIS A 17 2.74 -18.21 1.14
N SER A 18 2.56 -17.58 2.30
CA SER A 18 3.46 -17.69 3.44
C SER A 18 2.84 -18.64 4.48
N PRO A 19 3.63 -19.39 5.28
CA PRO A 19 3.11 -20.15 6.42
C PRO A 19 2.34 -19.26 7.43
N ASN A 20 2.46 -17.95 7.35
CA ASN A 20 1.68 -16.97 8.11
C ASN A 20 0.39 -16.50 7.41
N LYS A 21 0.01 -17.11 6.28
CA LYS A 21 -1.20 -16.75 5.52
C LYS A 21 -2.47 -16.78 6.40
N SER A 22 -2.63 -17.83 7.20
CA SER A 22 -3.79 -17.97 8.08
C SER A 22 -3.86 -16.89 9.17
N ARG A 23 -2.70 -16.46 9.66
CA ARG A 23 -2.59 -15.40 10.67
C ARG A 23 -2.90 -14.02 10.09
N PHE A 24 -2.46 -13.78 8.87
CA PHE A 24 -2.73 -12.55 8.13
C PHE A 24 -4.20 -12.46 7.73
N GLU A 25 -4.76 -13.54 7.21
CA GLU A 25 -6.19 -13.65 6.87
C GLU A 25 -7.08 -13.47 8.10
N SER A 26 -6.76 -14.13 9.22
CA SER A 26 -7.52 -14.00 10.46
C SER A 26 -7.46 -12.57 11.03
N PHE A 27 -6.33 -11.89 10.92
CA PHE A 27 -6.20 -10.50 11.36
C PHE A 27 -7.02 -9.55 10.47
N PHE A 28 -6.97 -9.72 9.16
CA PHE A 28 -7.78 -8.91 8.24
C PHE A 28 -9.27 -9.11 8.49
N ILE A 29 -9.70 -10.37 8.65
CA ILE A 29 -11.09 -10.72 8.94
C ILE A 29 -11.51 -10.19 10.31
N SER A 30 -10.67 -10.29 11.34
CA SER A 30 -10.98 -9.75 12.67
C SER A 30 -11.08 -8.23 12.69
N LYS A 31 -10.24 -7.55 11.93
CA LYS A 31 -10.30 -6.08 11.76
C LYS A 31 -11.56 -5.65 11.01
N ILE A 32 -11.91 -6.35 9.94
CA ILE A 32 -13.15 -6.09 9.17
C ILE A 32 -14.38 -6.31 10.06
N LYS A 33 -14.43 -7.39 10.86
CA LYS A 33 -15.53 -7.66 11.80
C LYS A 33 -15.65 -6.65 12.92
N ASN A 34 -14.53 -6.18 13.49
CA ASN A 34 -14.52 -5.15 14.51
C ASN A 34 -14.88 -3.76 13.99
N GLU A 35 -14.63 -3.48 12.72
CA GLU A 35 -15.03 -2.24 12.07
C GLU A 35 -16.51 -2.21 11.70
N ASN A 36 -17.11 -3.37 11.39
CA ASN A 36 -18.54 -3.48 11.13
C ASN A 36 -19.43 -3.25 12.37
N ASN A 37 -18.88 -3.42 13.59
CA ASN A 37 -19.58 -3.14 14.84
C ASN A 37 -19.51 -1.69 15.32
N LYS A 38 -18.67 -0.86 14.70
CA LYS A 38 -18.70 0.59 14.86
C LYS A 38 -19.13 1.15 13.50
N LYS A 39 -20.23 1.89 13.42
CA LYS A 39 -20.66 2.67 12.23
C LYS A 39 -19.51 3.56 11.72
N LYS A 40 -18.46 2.96 11.17
CA LYS A 40 -17.39 3.60 10.44
C LYS A 40 -17.72 3.49 8.96
N ILE A 41 -18.00 4.62 8.36
CA ILE A 41 -17.96 4.82 6.91
C ILE A 41 -16.75 4.09 6.36
N ASN A 42 -16.95 3.04 5.56
CA ASN A 42 -15.88 2.34 4.86
C ASN A 42 -15.19 3.36 3.94
N LYS A 43 -14.12 3.97 4.43
CA LYS A 43 -13.34 4.90 3.63
C LYS A 43 -12.69 4.11 2.50
N SER A 44 -13.09 4.39 1.28
CA SER A 44 -12.45 3.82 0.08
C SER A 44 -10.93 3.98 0.18
N LEU A 45 -10.19 2.98 -0.21
CA LEU A 45 -8.73 3.06 -0.31
C LEU A 45 -8.26 3.77 -1.59
N ASN A 46 -9.19 4.07 -2.48
CA ASN A 46 -8.90 4.86 -3.66
C ASN A 46 -8.55 6.30 -3.28
N ILE A 47 -7.48 6.80 -3.86
CA ILE A 47 -7.05 8.18 -3.68
C ILE A 47 -7.92 9.09 -4.53
N SER A 48 -8.53 10.08 -3.89
CA SER A 48 -9.32 11.13 -4.54
C SER A 48 -8.69 12.49 -4.29
N PRO A 49 -7.97 13.07 -5.28
CA PRO A 49 -7.34 14.38 -5.12
C PRO A 49 -8.31 15.47 -4.68
N GLY A 50 -9.56 15.46 -5.19
CA GLY A 50 -10.58 16.42 -4.80
C GLY A 50 -10.92 16.38 -3.31
N LYS A 51 -11.00 15.20 -2.69
CA LYS A 51 -11.23 15.07 -1.25
C LYS A 51 -10.06 15.60 -0.43
N ILE A 52 -8.83 15.40 -0.91
CA ILE A 52 -7.63 15.91 -0.25
C ILE A 52 -7.60 17.44 -0.31
N VAL A 53 -7.90 18.04 -1.46
CA VAL A 53 -7.96 19.49 -1.65
C VAL A 53 -8.99 20.13 -0.71
N ARG A 54 -10.15 19.52 -0.56
CA ARG A 54 -11.20 20.00 0.36
C ARG A 54 -10.94 19.67 1.83
N ASN A 55 -9.78 19.10 2.17
CA ASN A 55 -9.41 18.64 3.52
C ASN A 55 -10.36 17.58 4.13
N GLU A 56 -11.10 16.87 3.29
CA GLU A 56 -11.98 15.76 3.69
C GLU A 56 -11.21 14.47 3.93
N ASP A 57 -10.06 14.31 3.27
CA ASP A 57 -9.18 13.17 3.43
C ASP A 57 -7.76 13.62 3.77
N LYS A 58 -7.34 13.31 4.99
CA LYS A 58 -6.03 13.70 5.55
C LYS A 58 -5.13 12.48 5.82
N ARG A 59 -5.43 11.34 5.20
CA ARG A 59 -4.58 10.15 5.31
C ARG A 59 -3.21 10.42 4.71
N THR A 60 -2.17 9.86 5.34
CA THR A 60 -0.78 10.09 4.97
C THR A 60 -0.06 8.83 4.51
N SER A 61 -0.65 7.66 4.77
CA SER A 61 -0.03 6.37 4.49
C SER A 61 -0.60 5.75 3.24
N ILE A 62 0.28 5.38 2.33
CA ILE A 62 -0.04 4.78 1.03
C ILE A 62 0.71 3.49 0.80
N ILE A 63 0.22 2.71 -0.14
CA ILE A 63 0.86 1.53 -0.69
C ILE A 63 1.12 1.77 -2.18
N ILE A 64 2.34 1.50 -2.62
CA ILE A 64 2.73 1.50 -4.02
C ILE A 64 3.04 0.07 -4.43
N LYS A 65 2.34 -0.43 -5.46
CA LYS A 65 2.51 -1.76 -6.03
C LYS A 65 3.10 -1.67 -7.43
N GLY A 66 3.67 -2.78 -7.90
CA GLY A 66 4.24 -2.87 -9.24
C GLY A 66 5.66 -2.28 -9.34
N ILE A 67 6.35 -2.08 -8.23
CA ILE A 67 7.74 -1.65 -8.21
C ILE A 67 8.63 -2.81 -8.68
N PRO A 68 9.56 -2.60 -9.63
CA PRO A 68 10.52 -3.62 -10.03
C PRO A 68 11.27 -4.19 -8.82
N LYS A 69 11.34 -5.53 -8.70
CA LYS A 69 11.98 -6.20 -7.55
C LYS A 69 13.47 -5.85 -7.38
N ASN A 70 14.13 -5.51 -8.47
CA ASN A 70 15.53 -5.12 -8.51
C ASN A 70 15.78 -3.61 -8.28
N MET A 71 14.74 -2.82 -8.01
CA MET A 71 14.92 -1.45 -7.52
C MET A 71 15.42 -1.46 -6.08
N SER A 72 16.49 -0.74 -5.84
CA SER A 72 17.01 -0.54 -4.49
C SER A 72 16.09 0.35 -3.64
N LYS A 73 16.24 0.25 -2.31
CA LYS A 73 15.49 1.12 -1.40
C LYS A 73 15.75 2.60 -1.66
N ASN A 74 16.97 2.96 -2.04
CA ASN A 74 17.34 4.35 -2.35
C ASN A 74 16.66 4.84 -3.64
N GLU A 75 16.57 4.00 -4.68
CA GLU A 75 15.85 4.36 -5.90
C GLU A 75 14.36 4.59 -5.62
N VAL A 76 13.74 3.72 -4.83
CA VAL A 76 12.33 3.88 -4.44
C VAL A 76 12.17 5.14 -3.57
N ARG A 77 13.08 5.39 -2.61
CA ARG A 77 13.06 6.61 -1.81
C ARG A 77 13.14 7.85 -2.69
N ASN A 78 14.07 7.90 -3.63
CA ASN A 78 14.22 9.03 -4.56
C ASN A 78 12.98 9.23 -5.42
N LEU A 79 12.29 8.15 -5.78
CA LEU A 79 11.03 8.23 -6.53
C LEU A 79 9.92 8.92 -5.73
N VAL A 80 9.79 8.65 -4.45
CA VAL A 80 8.69 9.17 -3.61
C VAL A 80 9.02 10.51 -2.95
N ASP A 81 10.28 10.78 -2.61
CA ASP A 81 10.73 12.04 -1.99
C ASP A 81 10.54 13.26 -2.90
N LYS A 82 10.49 13.06 -4.22
CA LYS A 82 10.20 14.13 -5.19
C LYS A 82 8.87 14.84 -4.96
N PHE A 83 7.93 14.19 -4.30
CA PHE A 83 6.57 14.69 -4.13
C PHE A 83 6.31 15.26 -2.74
N GLY A 84 7.22 15.04 -1.80
CA GLY A 84 7.13 15.56 -0.44
C GLY A 84 7.90 14.69 0.56
N ASN A 85 8.11 15.24 1.75
CA ASN A 85 8.89 14.59 2.79
C ASN A 85 8.16 13.36 3.33
N ILE A 86 8.85 12.23 3.31
CA ILE A 86 8.40 10.99 3.93
C ILE A 86 9.11 10.79 5.29
N ASN A 87 8.41 10.18 6.23
CA ASN A 87 9.00 9.79 7.52
C ASN A 87 9.04 8.27 7.72
N TYR A 88 8.52 7.51 6.75
CA TYR A 88 8.61 6.06 6.74
C TYR A 88 8.57 5.49 5.33
N LEU A 89 9.45 4.51 5.07
CA LEU A 89 9.49 3.71 3.85
C LEU A 89 9.89 2.28 4.21
N TYR A 90 9.04 1.32 3.84
CA TYR A 90 9.34 -0.09 3.91
C TYR A 90 9.00 -0.76 2.58
N ILE A 91 9.90 -1.58 2.09
CA ILE A 91 9.71 -2.33 0.84
C ILE A 91 9.72 -3.81 1.17
N THR A 92 8.65 -4.50 0.80
CA THR A 92 8.59 -5.95 0.86
C THR A 92 8.72 -6.52 -0.54
N LYS A 93 9.63 -7.47 -0.70
CA LYS A 93 9.72 -8.28 -1.91
C LYS A 93 8.65 -9.34 -1.79
N SER A 94 7.81 -9.48 -2.81
CA SER A 94 6.83 -10.58 -2.85
C SER A 94 7.57 -11.91 -2.82
N PRO A 95 7.41 -12.74 -1.77
CA PRO A 95 8.29 -13.89 -1.58
C PRO A 95 8.08 -15.03 -2.57
N LYS A 96 6.98 -15.07 -3.32
CA LYS A 96 6.61 -16.25 -4.11
C LYS A 96 5.83 -15.99 -5.40
N ASN A 97 5.89 -14.82 -5.97
CA ASN A 97 5.42 -14.65 -7.34
C ASN A 97 6.60 -14.76 -8.29
N GLU A 98 6.93 -15.97 -8.66
CA GLU A 98 7.97 -16.25 -9.67
C GLU A 98 7.66 -15.54 -10.99
N ASP A 99 6.36 -15.29 -11.27
CA ASP A 99 5.91 -14.62 -12.51
C ASP A 99 5.81 -13.09 -12.42
N LYS A 100 5.93 -12.48 -11.23
CA LYS A 100 5.87 -11.03 -11.06
C LYS A 100 7.07 -10.52 -10.28
N ASN A 101 8.11 -10.13 -10.99
CA ASN A 101 9.30 -9.47 -10.45
C ASN A 101 9.00 -8.09 -9.82
N THR A 102 8.00 -8.03 -8.95
CA THR A 102 7.54 -6.79 -8.33
C THR A 102 7.67 -6.79 -6.82
N SER A 103 7.79 -5.59 -6.26
CA SER A 103 7.78 -5.30 -4.84
C SER A 103 6.64 -4.36 -4.49
N ILE A 104 6.34 -4.28 -3.20
CA ILE A 104 5.35 -3.38 -2.62
C ILE A 104 6.08 -2.44 -1.65
N ALA A 105 5.81 -1.14 -1.75
CA ALA A 105 6.30 -0.14 -0.81
C ALA A 105 5.18 0.41 0.06
N PHE A 106 5.43 0.45 1.36
CA PHE A 106 4.63 1.19 2.34
C PHE A 106 5.31 2.52 2.58
N VAL A 107 4.59 3.61 2.34
CA VAL A 107 5.12 4.98 2.45
C VAL A 107 4.22 5.79 3.36
N ASN A 108 4.81 6.52 4.30
CA ASN A 108 4.07 7.51 5.08
C ASN A 108 4.66 8.90 4.84
N TYR A 109 3.82 9.79 4.34
CA TYR A 109 4.17 11.21 4.15
C TYR A 109 3.93 12.00 5.43
N ILE A 110 4.74 13.03 5.66
CA ILE A 110 4.54 13.97 6.76
C ILE A 110 3.30 14.83 6.47
N ASN A 111 3.13 15.25 5.21
CA ASN A 111 2.00 16.07 4.77
C ASN A 111 1.10 15.28 3.81
N TYR A 112 -0.18 15.14 4.16
CA TYR A 112 -1.15 14.44 3.33
C TYR A 112 -1.36 15.07 1.93
N LYS A 113 -1.12 16.37 1.77
CA LYS A 113 -1.21 17.05 0.47
C LYS A 113 -0.15 16.59 -0.53
N SER A 114 0.97 16.03 -0.06
CA SER A 114 2.01 15.45 -0.92
C SER A 114 1.48 14.27 -1.75
N ILE A 115 0.46 13.58 -1.25
CA ILE A 115 -0.17 12.46 -1.94
C ILE A 115 -0.84 12.91 -3.25
N ILE A 116 -1.32 14.15 -3.34
CA ILE A 116 -1.89 14.69 -4.59
C ILE A 116 -0.85 14.66 -5.69
N LYS A 117 0.33 15.22 -5.41
CA LYS A 117 1.44 15.32 -6.39
C LYS A 117 1.92 13.93 -6.80
N LEU A 118 2.12 13.04 -5.82
CA LEU A 118 2.50 11.66 -6.08
C LEU A 118 1.46 10.97 -6.98
N PHE A 119 0.19 11.02 -6.60
CA PHE A 119 -0.88 10.34 -7.32
C PHE A 119 -1.03 10.86 -8.75
N MET A 120 -1.01 12.18 -8.95
CA MET A 120 -1.14 12.78 -10.29
C MET A 120 0.03 12.39 -11.21
N ASN A 121 1.22 12.19 -10.67
CA ASN A 121 2.41 11.86 -11.46
C ASN A 121 2.62 10.34 -11.65
N LEU A 122 2.28 9.53 -10.65
CA LEU A 122 2.60 8.10 -10.68
C LEU A 122 1.38 7.19 -10.93
N ARG A 123 0.15 7.71 -10.90
CA ARG A 123 -1.01 6.88 -11.29
C ARG A 123 -0.84 6.42 -12.73
N ASN A 124 -0.96 5.12 -12.95
CA ASN A 124 -0.77 4.49 -14.26
C ASN A 124 0.64 4.72 -14.86
N ALA A 125 1.62 5.14 -14.07
CA ALA A 125 3.00 5.24 -14.52
C ALA A 125 3.55 3.85 -14.85
N LYS A 126 4.45 3.83 -15.83
CA LYS A 126 5.16 2.63 -16.25
C LYS A 126 6.65 2.82 -15.98
N ILE A 127 7.26 1.83 -15.36
CA ILE A 127 8.71 1.78 -15.19
C ILE A 127 9.23 0.71 -16.14
N GLU A 128 10.10 1.10 -17.06
CA GLU A 128 10.83 0.14 -17.90
C GLU A 128 12.15 -0.20 -17.23
N ARG A 129 12.42 -1.50 -17.08
CA ARG A 129 13.67 -1.99 -16.50
C ARG A 129 14.02 -3.37 -17.04
N ASN A 130 15.24 -3.51 -17.55
CA ASN A 130 15.74 -4.76 -18.15
C ASN A 130 14.82 -5.32 -19.28
N GLY A 131 14.22 -4.43 -20.08
CA GLY A 131 13.30 -4.81 -21.16
C GLY A 131 11.89 -5.18 -20.70
N GLU A 132 11.61 -5.14 -19.40
CA GLU A 132 10.27 -5.37 -18.85
C GLU A 132 9.57 -4.06 -18.46
N ILE A 133 8.25 -4.01 -18.63
CA ILE A 133 7.42 -2.86 -18.28
C ILE A 133 6.62 -3.18 -17.02
N TYR A 134 6.78 -2.35 -16.01
CA TYR A 134 6.11 -2.46 -14.71
C TYR A 134 5.07 -1.36 -14.56
N ASN A 135 3.82 -1.74 -14.28
CA ASN A 135 2.73 -0.81 -14.08
C ASN A 135 2.59 -0.45 -12.59
N ILE A 136 2.72 0.81 -12.27
CA ILE A 136 2.60 1.32 -10.90
C ILE A 136 1.12 1.49 -10.53
N LYS A 137 0.77 1.00 -9.35
CA LYS A 137 -0.55 1.19 -8.74
C LYS A 137 -0.38 1.79 -7.35
N ILE A 138 -1.20 2.80 -7.04
CA ILE A 138 -1.14 3.54 -5.78
C ILE A 138 -2.51 3.52 -5.11
N SER A 139 -2.52 3.24 -3.82
CA SER A 139 -3.72 3.29 -2.98
C SER A 139 -3.37 3.75 -1.57
N TYR A 140 -4.38 4.15 -0.80
CA TYR A 140 -4.17 4.31 0.64
C TYR A 140 -3.85 2.97 1.30
N SER A 141 -3.06 3.02 2.36
CA SER A 141 -2.90 1.89 3.28
C SER A 141 -4.09 1.80 4.22
N ASN A 142 -4.52 0.59 4.56
CA ASN A 142 -5.50 0.37 5.64
C ASN A 142 -4.95 0.81 6.99
N VAL A 143 -3.63 0.70 7.16
CA VAL A 143 -2.93 1.11 8.37
C VAL A 143 -2.38 2.51 8.16
N GLN A 144 -2.81 3.47 8.98
CA GLN A 144 -2.46 4.87 8.85
C GLN A 144 -1.53 5.32 9.96
N GLY A 145 -0.50 6.08 9.59
CA GLY A 145 0.51 6.63 10.49
C GLY A 145 1.74 5.74 10.66
N LYS A 146 2.90 6.39 10.80
CA LYS A 146 4.22 5.77 10.87
C LYS A 146 4.32 4.64 11.90
N GLU A 147 3.90 4.88 13.14
CA GLU A 147 4.09 3.91 14.22
C GLU A 147 3.19 2.68 14.02
N LYS A 148 1.94 2.88 13.59
CA LYS A 148 1.03 1.78 13.29
C LYS A 148 1.51 0.92 12.12
N ILE A 149 2.10 1.54 11.09
CA ILE A 149 2.70 0.79 9.98
C ILE A 149 3.89 -0.03 10.46
N LYS A 150 4.77 0.53 11.30
CA LYS A 150 5.91 -0.19 11.88
C LYS A 150 5.46 -1.41 12.67
N GLU A 151 4.47 -1.25 13.55
CA GLU A 151 3.89 -2.34 14.33
C GLU A 151 3.30 -3.43 13.42
N PHE A 152 2.55 -3.01 12.40
CA PHE A 152 1.99 -3.93 11.42
C PHE A 152 3.07 -4.73 10.70
N ILE A 153 4.11 -4.07 10.20
CA ILE A 153 5.21 -4.71 9.48
C ILE A 153 5.96 -5.69 10.39
N LYS A 154 6.31 -5.24 11.61
CA LYS A 154 7.00 -6.08 12.60
C LYS A 154 6.19 -7.34 12.95
N LYS A 155 4.87 -7.22 13.03
CA LYS A 155 4.00 -8.32 13.43
C LYS A 155 3.72 -9.33 12.32
N TYR A 156 3.64 -8.87 11.06
CA TYR A 156 3.10 -9.68 9.96
C TYR A 156 4.05 -9.90 8.80
N LEU A 157 5.09 -9.06 8.63
CA LEU A 157 5.99 -9.12 7.47
C LEU A 157 7.46 -9.41 7.84
N LEU A 158 7.84 -9.29 9.10
CA LEU A 158 9.13 -9.69 9.66
C LEU A 158 8.98 -10.92 10.53
#